data_72610f61b6944bef29be073f91c0ca6f
#
_entry.id   72610f61b6944bef29be073f91c0ca6f
#
_cell.length_a   1.000
_cell.length_b   1.000
_cell.length_c   1.000
_cell.angle_alpha   90.00
_cell.angle_beta   90.00
_cell.angle_gamma   90.00
#
_symmetry.space_group_name_H-M   'P 1'
#
loop_
_entity.id
_entity.type
_entity.pdbx_description
1 polymer ?
#
loop_
_entity_poly.entity_id
_entity_poly.type
_entity_poly.pdbx_seq_one_letter_code
_entity_poly.pdbx_strand_id
1 'polypeptide(L)'
;MKKPAILLTSFLFLGTVIWSQNVTNKKTTVEVSTVGSLDASPTDLPFFSSVADAEKIVSGIMDAMGLESTFKIKEANVPNVEATIKHHHRYILYNPEFVNKVNEATKDKWASIFILAHEVGHHLDGHTEAGLRSTPAIELDADEFAGFVLCKMGATLEEAQLAMYYISNIASSKTHPGRLDRLAAIDKGWNKAQLQKESGLGTVQVKSDTALTN
;
A
#
# COMPACT_ATOMS: atom_id res chain seq x y z
N MET A 1 15.32 63.91 -4.40
CA MET A 1 14.99 63.08 -5.58
C MET A 1 13.63 62.48 -5.34
N LYS A 2 12.60 63.00 -6.03
CA LYS A 2 11.18 62.63 -5.87
C LYS A 2 10.86 61.50 -6.83
N LYS A 3 10.28 60.39 -6.37
CA LYS A 3 9.76 59.29 -7.22
C LYS A 3 8.34 59.63 -7.66
N PRO A 4 7.94 59.41 -8.91
CA PRO A 4 6.58 59.62 -9.36
C PRO A 4 5.67 58.45 -8.99
N ALA A 5 4.47 58.77 -8.55
CA ALA A 5 3.37 57.83 -8.34
C ALA A 5 2.71 57.51 -9.68
N ILE A 6 2.55 56.23 -9.97
CA ILE A 6 1.80 55.71 -11.14
C ILE A 6 0.38 55.42 -10.67
N LEU A 7 -0.56 56.19 -11.23
CA LEU A 7 -2.00 56.03 -11.05
C LEU A 7 -2.49 54.92 -12.00
N LEU A 8 -3.02 53.82 -11.48
CA LEU A 8 -3.61 52.73 -12.27
C LEU A 8 -5.12 52.95 -12.33
N THR A 9 -5.62 53.40 -13.47
CA THR A 9 -7.04 53.55 -13.76
C THR A 9 -7.61 52.19 -14.20
N SER A 10 -8.53 51.65 -13.41
CA SER A 10 -9.30 50.45 -13.76
C SER A 10 -10.41 50.78 -14.74
N PHE A 11 -10.38 50.17 -15.92
CA PHE A 11 -11.51 50.16 -16.87
C PHE A 11 -12.38 48.94 -16.61
N LEU A 12 -13.59 49.16 -16.13
CA LEU A 12 -14.65 48.16 -16.08
C LEU A 12 -15.28 48.05 -17.48
N PHE A 13 -15.12 46.90 -18.14
CA PHE A 13 -15.92 46.54 -19.31
C PHE A 13 -17.05 45.61 -18.87
N LEU A 14 -18.27 46.11 -18.81
CA LEU A 14 -19.48 45.29 -18.74
C LEU A 14 -19.81 44.82 -20.16
N GLY A 15 -19.48 43.58 -20.47
CA GLY A 15 -19.94 42.89 -21.67
C GLY A 15 -21.00 41.88 -21.28
N THR A 16 -22.27 42.18 -21.51
CA THR A 16 -23.38 41.22 -21.42
C THR A 16 -23.36 40.29 -22.63
N VAL A 17 -22.88 39.06 -22.43
CA VAL A 17 -22.99 38.00 -23.44
C VAL A 17 -24.28 37.23 -23.15
N ILE A 18 -25.29 37.44 -23.99
CA ILE A 18 -26.49 36.60 -24.02
C ILE A 18 -26.14 35.31 -24.73
N TRP A 19 -25.98 34.21 -23.98
CA TRP A 19 -25.76 32.90 -24.53
C TRP A 19 -27.11 32.19 -24.64
N SER A 20 -27.62 32.07 -25.89
CA SER A 20 -28.76 31.22 -26.21
C SER A 20 -28.36 29.77 -26.16
N GLN A 21 -28.84 29.02 -25.17
CA GLN A 21 -28.63 27.61 -25.07
C GLN A 21 -29.65 26.84 -25.93
N ASN A 22 -29.24 26.38 -27.10
CA ASN A 22 -29.94 25.33 -27.81
C ASN A 22 -29.55 23.99 -27.16
N VAL A 23 -30.36 23.52 -26.24
CA VAL A 23 -30.24 22.19 -25.64
C VAL A 23 -30.86 21.18 -26.63
N THR A 24 -30.05 20.64 -27.53
CA THR A 24 -30.43 19.42 -28.23
C THR A 24 -30.16 18.22 -27.29
N ASN A 25 -31.23 17.63 -26.80
CA ASN A 25 -31.23 16.38 -26.03
C ASN A 25 -30.71 15.23 -26.92
N LYS A 26 -29.39 15.04 -26.98
CA LYS A 26 -28.79 13.83 -27.51
C LYS A 26 -28.66 12.85 -26.35
N LYS A 27 -29.58 11.88 -26.30
CA LYS A 27 -29.55 10.77 -25.35
C LYS A 27 -28.30 9.94 -25.63
N THR A 28 -27.21 10.29 -24.96
CA THR A 28 -25.98 9.49 -24.98
C THR A 28 -26.20 8.35 -24.00
N THR A 29 -26.53 7.17 -24.51
CA THR A 29 -26.45 5.92 -23.76
C THR A 29 -24.98 5.68 -23.50
N VAL A 30 -24.51 5.97 -22.30
CA VAL A 30 -23.21 5.52 -21.83
C VAL A 30 -23.38 4.05 -21.54
N GLU A 31 -22.90 3.20 -22.43
CA GLU A 31 -22.66 1.80 -22.09
C GLU A 31 -21.55 1.80 -21.02
N VAL A 32 -21.95 1.63 -19.77
CA VAL A 32 -21.03 1.29 -18.70
C VAL A 32 -20.56 -0.12 -19.03
N SER A 33 -19.44 -0.20 -19.74
CA SER A 33 -18.65 -1.43 -19.76
C SER A 33 -18.36 -1.74 -18.30
N THR A 34 -18.95 -2.82 -17.82
CA THR A 34 -18.58 -3.43 -16.54
C THR A 34 -17.08 -3.75 -16.66
N VAL A 35 -16.24 -2.82 -16.21
CA VAL A 35 -14.86 -3.15 -15.88
C VAL A 35 -14.99 -4.25 -14.83
N GLY A 36 -14.58 -5.46 -15.22
CA GLY A 36 -14.66 -6.61 -14.36
C GLY A 36 -14.11 -6.21 -13.00
N SER A 37 -14.96 -6.33 -11.99
CA SER A 37 -14.55 -6.22 -10.61
C SER A 37 -13.41 -7.24 -10.43
N LEU A 38 -12.18 -6.74 -10.35
CA LEU A 38 -11.05 -7.50 -9.82
C LEU A 38 -11.21 -7.53 -8.30
N ASP A 39 -12.36 -8.02 -7.83
CA ASP A 39 -12.52 -8.53 -6.48
C ASP A 39 -11.76 -9.86 -6.39
N ALA A 40 -10.44 -9.80 -6.46
CA ALA A 40 -9.63 -10.84 -5.89
C ALA A 40 -9.89 -10.77 -4.38
N SER A 41 -10.77 -11.63 -3.89
CA SER A 41 -10.96 -11.81 -2.46
C SER A 41 -9.58 -12.02 -1.83
N PRO A 42 -9.24 -11.38 -0.70
CA PRO A 42 -7.97 -11.59 0.00
C PRO A 42 -7.65 -13.06 0.28
N THR A 43 -8.69 -13.92 0.23
CA THR A 43 -8.58 -15.38 0.40
C THR A 43 -7.90 -16.11 -0.77
N ASP A 44 -7.80 -15.50 -1.97
CA ASP A 44 -7.27 -16.14 -3.19
C ASP A 44 -5.77 -15.94 -3.41
N LEU A 45 -5.06 -15.31 -2.46
CA LEU A 45 -3.62 -15.17 -2.56
C LEU A 45 -2.91 -16.51 -2.34
N PRO A 46 -1.90 -16.84 -3.17
CA PRO A 46 -1.13 -18.08 -3.04
C PRO A 46 -0.18 -18.03 -1.83
N PHE A 47 0.37 -19.19 -1.47
CA PHE A 47 1.63 -19.23 -0.76
C PHE A 47 2.74 -18.65 -1.65
N PHE A 48 3.68 -17.95 -1.05
CA PHE A 48 4.87 -17.49 -1.76
C PHE A 48 5.80 -18.67 -2.03
N SER A 49 5.85 -19.16 -3.25
CA SER A 49 6.70 -20.31 -3.64
C SER A 49 7.46 -20.07 -4.97
N SER A 50 7.06 -19.05 -5.72
CA SER A 50 7.65 -18.70 -7.02
C SER A 50 7.66 -17.20 -7.24
N VAL A 51 8.37 -16.73 -8.28
CA VAL A 51 8.32 -15.33 -8.72
C VAL A 51 6.89 -14.91 -9.05
N ALA A 52 6.13 -15.75 -9.74
CA ALA A 52 4.75 -15.45 -10.12
C ALA A 52 3.82 -15.30 -8.89
N ASP A 53 4.01 -16.14 -7.85
CA ASP A 53 3.27 -16.00 -6.60
C ASP A 53 3.62 -14.68 -5.91
N ALA A 54 4.90 -14.35 -5.83
CA ALA A 54 5.36 -13.11 -5.22
C ALA A 54 4.86 -11.88 -5.98
N GLU A 55 4.83 -11.90 -7.30
CA GLU A 55 4.27 -10.83 -8.13
C GLU A 55 2.77 -10.66 -7.85
N LYS A 56 2.00 -11.75 -7.76
CA LYS A 56 0.58 -11.70 -7.42
C LYS A 56 0.35 -11.16 -6.01
N ILE A 57 1.15 -11.58 -5.02
CA ILE A 57 1.05 -11.11 -3.64
C ILE A 57 1.39 -9.61 -3.56
N VAL A 58 2.50 -9.18 -4.18
CA VAL A 58 2.91 -7.76 -4.17
C VAL A 58 1.89 -6.89 -4.91
N SER A 59 1.29 -7.37 -6.01
CA SER A 59 0.18 -6.67 -6.65
C SER A 59 -0.99 -6.49 -5.67
N GLY A 60 -1.40 -7.55 -4.96
CA GLY A 60 -2.47 -7.46 -3.95
C GLY A 60 -2.16 -6.51 -2.79
N ILE A 61 -0.89 -6.45 -2.34
CA ILE A 61 -0.43 -5.48 -1.34
C ILE A 61 -0.60 -4.05 -1.85
N MET A 62 -0.18 -3.79 -3.08
CA MET A 62 -0.27 -2.46 -3.69
C MET A 62 -1.72 -2.06 -3.97
N ASP A 63 -2.56 -2.99 -4.44
CA ASP A 63 -4.00 -2.79 -4.66
C ASP A 63 -4.72 -2.43 -3.35
N ALA A 64 -4.38 -3.10 -2.23
CA ALA A 64 -4.92 -2.78 -0.91
C ALA A 64 -4.60 -1.35 -0.45
N MET A 65 -3.54 -0.75 -1.02
CA MET A 65 -3.13 0.64 -0.78
C MET A 65 -3.62 1.61 -1.86
N GLY A 66 -4.30 1.13 -2.90
CA GLY A 66 -4.74 1.94 -4.05
C GLY A 66 -3.59 2.38 -4.95
N LEU A 67 -2.52 1.61 -5.02
CA LEU A 67 -1.30 1.91 -5.78
C LEU A 67 -1.03 0.81 -6.83
N GLU A 68 -0.32 1.16 -7.90
CA GLU A 68 0.16 0.19 -8.89
C GLU A 68 1.52 -0.38 -8.48
N SER A 69 1.73 -1.68 -8.74
CA SER A 69 3.01 -2.32 -8.49
C SER A 69 4.04 -1.95 -9.56
N THR A 70 5.21 -1.45 -9.13
CA THR A 70 6.35 -1.12 -9.99
C THR A 70 7.61 -1.92 -9.63
N PHE A 71 7.46 -2.94 -8.79
CA PHE A 71 8.57 -3.74 -8.29
C PHE A 71 8.95 -4.85 -9.28
N LYS A 72 10.25 -5.16 -9.34
CA LYS A 72 10.79 -6.33 -10.03
C LYS A 72 11.19 -7.38 -9.00
N ILE A 73 10.56 -8.54 -9.06
CA ILE A 73 10.81 -9.62 -8.10
C ILE A 73 11.74 -10.65 -8.74
N LYS A 74 12.76 -11.10 -7.99
CA LYS A 74 13.74 -12.07 -8.49
C LYS A 74 14.26 -12.98 -7.39
N GLU A 75 14.46 -14.24 -7.75
CA GLU A 75 15.31 -15.14 -6.98
C GLU A 75 16.76 -14.65 -6.99
N ALA A 76 17.41 -14.72 -5.82
CA ALA A 76 18.79 -14.29 -5.66
C ALA A 76 19.45 -15.04 -4.50
N ASN A 77 20.78 -15.07 -4.53
CA ASN A 77 21.58 -15.58 -3.42
C ASN A 77 21.73 -14.50 -2.34
N VAL A 78 20.64 -14.24 -1.65
CA VAL A 78 20.53 -13.34 -0.49
C VAL A 78 20.20 -14.17 0.75
N PRO A 79 20.46 -13.67 1.98
CA PRO A 79 20.18 -14.47 3.19
C PRO A 79 18.71 -14.80 3.40
N ASN A 80 17.82 -13.86 3.01
CA ASN A 80 16.38 -13.90 3.26
C ASN A 80 15.59 -13.29 2.09
N VAL A 81 14.80 -12.24 2.33
CA VAL A 81 14.18 -11.37 1.33
C VAL A 81 14.71 -9.96 1.58
N GLU A 82 14.98 -9.19 0.54
CA GLU A 82 15.49 -7.84 0.65
C GLU A 82 14.94 -6.89 -0.41
N ALA A 83 14.58 -5.69 0.02
CA ALA A 83 14.27 -4.57 -0.85
C ALA A 83 15.55 -3.82 -1.27
N THR A 84 15.72 -3.56 -2.57
CA THR A 84 16.91 -2.85 -3.07
C THR A 84 16.61 -2.07 -4.34
N ILE A 85 17.39 -1.02 -4.59
CA ILE A 85 17.33 -0.25 -5.84
C ILE A 85 18.59 -0.55 -6.66
N LYS A 86 18.41 -1.01 -7.91
CA LYS A 86 19.52 -1.23 -8.87
C LYS A 86 19.16 -0.57 -10.21
N HIS A 87 20.03 0.28 -10.74
CA HIS A 87 19.84 0.97 -12.01
C HIS A 87 18.48 1.70 -12.09
N HIS A 88 18.12 2.43 -11.03
CA HIS A 88 16.84 3.16 -10.88
C HIS A 88 15.58 2.29 -10.90
N HIS A 89 15.70 0.97 -10.73
CA HIS A 89 14.57 0.07 -10.58
C HIS A 89 14.51 -0.48 -9.15
N ARG A 90 13.28 -0.60 -8.64
CA ARG A 90 12.98 -1.21 -7.34
C ARG A 90 12.92 -2.72 -7.50
N TYR A 91 13.70 -3.45 -6.71
CA TYR A 91 13.72 -4.91 -6.68
C TYR A 91 13.35 -5.42 -5.31
N ILE A 92 12.61 -6.52 -5.28
CA ILE A 92 12.48 -7.43 -4.13
C ILE A 92 13.23 -8.69 -4.52
N LEU A 93 14.36 -8.94 -3.86
CA LEU A 93 15.18 -10.13 -4.05
C LEU A 93 14.85 -11.14 -2.96
N TYR A 94 14.74 -12.42 -3.29
CA TYR A 94 14.44 -13.44 -2.30
C TYR A 94 15.26 -14.72 -2.48
N ASN A 95 15.51 -15.38 -1.34
CA ASN A 95 16.10 -16.70 -1.29
C ASN A 95 14.98 -17.76 -1.21
N PRO A 96 14.83 -18.66 -2.20
CA PRO A 96 13.76 -19.67 -2.20
C PRO A 96 13.83 -20.62 -0.99
N GLU A 97 15.05 -20.97 -0.53
CA GLU A 97 15.19 -21.85 0.64
C GLU A 97 14.69 -21.19 1.92
N PHE A 98 14.93 -19.88 2.09
CA PHE A 98 14.42 -19.12 3.22
C PHE A 98 12.89 -19.08 3.21
N VAL A 99 12.28 -18.76 2.06
CA VAL A 99 10.83 -18.71 1.89
C VAL A 99 10.18 -20.06 2.17
N ASN A 100 10.75 -21.15 1.63
CA ASN A 100 10.27 -22.50 1.90
C ASN A 100 10.34 -22.87 3.39
N LYS A 101 11.43 -22.52 4.08
CA LYS A 101 11.54 -22.75 5.54
C LYS A 101 10.47 -22.02 6.33
N VAL A 102 10.15 -20.76 5.96
CA VAL A 102 9.06 -19.99 6.60
C VAL A 102 7.72 -20.67 6.36
N ASN A 103 7.41 -21.05 5.12
CA ASN A 103 6.16 -21.71 4.76
C ASN A 103 6.00 -23.06 5.49
N GLU A 104 7.06 -23.86 5.58
CA GLU A 104 7.04 -25.15 6.29
C GLU A 104 6.86 -24.98 7.80
N ALA A 105 7.49 -23.95 8.39
CA ALA A 105 7.42 -23.69 9.82
C ALA A 105 6.06 -23.13 10.25
N THR A 106 5.48 -22.25 9.45
CA THR A 106 4.23 -21.57 9.78
C THR A 106 3.00 -22.29 9.25
N LYS A 107 3.11 -22.96 8.10
CA LYS A 107 2.00 -23.56 7.34
C LYS A 107 0.86 -22.58 7.06
N ASP A 108 1.19 -21.29 7.02
CA ASP A 108 0.26 -20.21 6.85
C ASP A 108 0.80 -19.23 5.80
N LYS A 109 -0.04 -18.86 4.83
CA LYS A 109 0.34 -17.94 3.75
C LYS A 109 0.64 -16.52 4.26
N TRP A 110 0.01 -16.09 5.36
CA TRP A 110 0.18 -14.74 5.89
C TRP A 110 1.59 -14.47 6.38
N ALA A 111 2.32 -15.48 6.82
CA ALA A 111 3.72 -15.33 7.20
C ALA A 111 4.60 -14.89 6.03
N SER A 112 4.45 -15.50 4.86
CA SER A 112 5.20 -15.11 3.67
C SER A 112 4.67 -13.83 3.01
N ILE A 113 3.37 -13.56 3.10
CA ILE A 113 2.78 -12.28 2.69
C ILE A 113 3.32 -11.14 3.56
N PHE A 114 3.43 -11.35 4.89
CA PHE A 114 4.03 -10.37 5.79
C PHE A 114 5.44 -9.98 5.36
N ILE A 115 6.29 -10.96 5.03
CA ILE A 115 7.67 -10.69 4.60
C ILE A 115 7.68 -9.79 3.35
N LEU A 116 6.85 -10.10 2.35
CA LEU A 116 6.76 -9.27 1.15
C LEU A 116 6.20 -7.87 1.44
N ALA A 117 5.21 -7.75 2.33
CA ALA A 117 4.67 -6.46 2.74
C ALA A 117 5.72 -5.60 3.47
N HIS A 118 6.54 -6.20 4.33
CA HIS A 118 7.66 -5.54 5.00
C HIS A 118 8.66 -4.97 3.98
N GLU A 119 9.05 -5.74 2.96
CA GLU A 119 9.96 -5.29 1.90
C GLU A 119 9.33 -4.18 1.02
N VAL A 120 8.03 -4.25 0.76
CA VAL A 120 7.29 -3.16 0.10
C VAL A 120 7.31 -1.90 0.96
N GLY A 121 7.14 -2.02 2.28
CA GLY A 121 7.27 -0.92 3.24
C GLY A 121 8.61 -0.22 3.12
N HIS A 122 9.72 -0.95 3.11
CA HIS A 122 11.04 -0.36 2.90
C HIS A 122 11.15 0.46 1.60
N HIS A 123 10.50 0.03 0.52
CA HIS A 123 10.51 0.78 -0.73
C HIS A 123 9.63 2.03 -0.69
N LEU A 124 8.45 1.95 -0.06
CA LEU A 124 7.50 3.07 -0.03
C LEU A 124 7.95 4.18 0.92
N ASP A 125 8.60 3.82 2.03
CA ASP A 125 9.13 4.77 3.00
C ASP A 125 10.52 5.31 2.64
N GLY A 126 11.06 4.95 1.46
CA GLY A 126 12.35 5.45 0.97
C GLY A 126 13.57 4.82 1.66
N HIS A 127 13.40 3.77 2.45
CA HIS A 127 14.48 3.12 3.21
C HIS A 127 15.54 2.44 2.33
N THR A 128 15.24 2.24 1.05
CA THR A 128 16.14 1.64 0.05
C THR A 128 17.01 2.65 -0.69
N GLU A 129 16.92 3.92 -0.36
CA GLU A 129 17.74 4.96 -1.00
C GLU A 129 19.23 4.81 -0.66
N ALA A 130 20.08 5.26 -1.57
CA ALA A 130 21.52 5.09 -1.44
C ALA A 130 22.06 5.78 -0.17
N GLY A 131 22.77 5.01 0.65
CA GLY A 131 23.42 5.49 1.88
C GLY A 131 22.60 5.31 3.17
N LEU A 132 21.34 4.94 3.10
CA LEU A 132 20.58 4.54 4.28
C LEU A 132 21.02 3.14 4.74
N ARG A 133 21.21 3.01 6.04
CA ARG A 133 21.51 1.72 6.69
C ARG A 133 20.29 1.30 7.47
N SER A 134 20.02 -0.01 7.53
CA SER A 134 19.01 -0.55 8.42
C SER A 134 19.30 -0.12 9.87
N THR A 135 18.28 0.40 10.52
CA THR A 135 18.26 0.77 11.94
C THR A 135 17.00 0.17 12.57
N PRO A 136 16.96 0.00 13.90
CA PRO A 136 15.74 -0.48 14.55
C PRO A 136 14.48 0.34 14.21
N ALA A 137 14.60 1.65 14.04
CA ALA A 137 13.47 2.51 13.68
C ALA A 137 12.93 2.18 12.28
N ILE A 138 13.81 2.07 11.29
CA ILE A 138 13.47 1.71 9.89
C ILE A 138 12.75 0.34 9.82
N GLU A 139 13.23 -0.63 10.60
CA GLU A 139 12.61 -1.96 10.67
C GLU A 139 11.20 -1.90 11.29
N LEU A 140 11.01 -1.08 12.34
CA LEU A 140 9.70 -0.91 12.98
C LEU A 140 8.71 -0.18 12.07
N ASP A 141 9.16 0.79 11.27
CA ASP A 141 8.31 1.47 10.28
C ASP A 141 7.81 0.48 9.22
N ALA A 142 8.69 -0.39 8.71
CA ALA A 142 8.32 -1.44 7.76
C ALA A 142 7.39 -2.50 8.38
N ASP A 143 7.58 -2.85 9.66
CA ASP A 143 6.69 -3.75 10.40
C ASP A 143 5.30 -3.12 10.61
N GLU A 144 5.22 -1.83 10.97
CA GLU A 144 3.96 -1.09 11.09
C GLU A 144 3.22 -1.06 9.76
N PHE A 145 3.92 -0.76 8.66
CA PHE A 145 3.34 -0.82 7.33
C PHE A 145 2.79 -2.21 6.99
N ALA A 146 3.57 -3.27 7.23
CA ALA A 146 3.14 -4.64 6.97
C ALA A 146 1.89 -5.00 7.77
N GLY A 147 1.84 -4.68 9.07
CA GLY A 147 0.67 -4.90 9.92
C GLY A 147 -0.58 -4.18 9.38
N PHE A 148 -0.43 -2.92 8.96
CA PHE A 148 -1.51 -2.14 8.37
C PHE A 148 -2.06 -2.78 7.09
N VAL A 149 -1.19 -3.18 6.17
CA VAL A 149 -1.60 -3.77 4.89
C VAL A 149 -2.24 -5.13 5.10
N LEU A 150 -1.68 -6.00 5.94
CA LEU A 150 -2.25 -7.31 6.20
C LEU A 150 -3.66 -7.22 6.80
N CYS A 151 -3.91 -6.28 7.72
CA CYS A 151 -5.26 -5.99 8.20
C CYS A 151 -6.20 -5.58 7.06
N LYS A 152 -5.76 -4.70 6.16
CA LYS A 152 -6.55 -4.30 4.99
C LYS A 152 -6.87 -5.48 4.07
N MET A 153 -5.94 -6.41 3.94
CA MET A 153 -6.09 -7.64 3.16
C MET A 153 -6.87 -8.75 3.89
N GLY A 154 -7.30 -8.53 5.13
CA GLY A 154 -8.19 -9.43 5.87
C GLY A 154 -7.50 -10.41 6.81
N ALA A 155 -6.19 -10.30 7.04
CA ALA A 155 -5.49 -11.08 8.07
C ALA A 155 -5.98 -10.70 9.47
N THR A 156 -6.04 -11.68 10.37
CA THR A 156 -6.15 -11.43 11.81
C THR A 156 -4.82 -10.86 12.34
N LEU A 157 -4.83 -10.31 13.55
CA LEU A 157 -3.60 -9.83 14.18
C LEU A 157 -2.60 -10.97 14.40
N GLU A 158 -3.08 -12.13 14.83
CA GLU A 158 -2.25 -13.32 15.04
C GLU A 158 -1.58 -13.78 13.73
N GLU A 159 -2.32 -13.81 12.62
CA GLU A 159 -1.78 -14.12 11.29
C GLU A 159 -0.74 -13.09 10.85
N ALA A 160 -0.98 -11.81 11.09
CA ALA A 160 -0.04 -10.74 10.75
C ALA A 160 1.27 -10.82 11.57
N GLN A 161 1.21 -11.32 12.80
CA GLN A 161 2.36 -11.47 13.70
C GLN A 161 3.11 -12.78 13.54
N LEU A 162 2.53 -13.77 12.86
CA LEU A 162 3.03 -15.16 12.85
C LEU A 162 4.49 -15.25 12.38
N ALA A 163 4.87 -14.53 11.34
CA ALA A 163 6.23 -14.53 10.82
C ALA A 163 7.27 -14.14 11.89
N MET A 164 6.94 -13.18 12.75
CA MET A 164 7.87 -12.65 13.76
C MET A 164 8.30 -13.68 14.79
N TYR A 165 7.46 -14.66 15.09
CA TYR A 165 7.84 -15.73 16.03
C TYR A 165 8.94 -16.63 15.47
N TYR A 166 9.07 -16.74 14.15
CA TYR A 166 10.04 -17.60 13.47
C TYR A 166 11.28 -16.85 13.00
N ILE A 167 11.13 -15.61 12.51
CA ILE A 167 12.24 -14.89 11.85
C ILE A 167 12.95 -13.88 12.75
N SER A 168 12.35 -13.43 13.87
CA SER A 168 12.96 -12.40 14.72
C SER A 168 13.66 -12.98 15.95
N ASN A 169 14.78 -12.35 16.32
CA ASN A 169 15.46 -12.63 17.58
C ASN A 169 14.68 -12.05 18.77
N ILE A 170 14.80 -12.67 19.96
CA ILE A 170 14.15 -12.16 21.19
C ILE A 170 14.76 -10.82 21.60
N ALA A 171 16.09 -10.72 21.55
CA ALA A 171 16.82 -9.50 21.93
C ALA A 171 17.08 -8.61 20.70
N SER A 172 17.06 -7.28 20.92
CA SER A 172 17.44 -6.31 19.92
C SER A 172 18.95 -6.35 19.61
N SER A 173 19.29 -5.89 18.42
CA SER A 173 20.66 -5.67 17.95
C SER A 173 20.87 -4.22 17.52
N LYS A 174 22.06 -3.89 16.99
CA LYS A 174 22.32 -2.53 16.46
C LYS A 174 21.49 -2.20 15.21
N THR A 175 21.09 -3.20 14.45
CA THR A 175 20.40 -3.04 13.17
C THR A 175 18.96 -3.55 13.20
N HIS A 176 18.61 -4.43 14.13
CA HIS A 176 17.28 -5.03 14.20
C HIS A 176 16.72 -4.91 15.61
N PRO A 177 15.45 -4.48 15.75
CA PRO A 177 14.76 -4.44 17.05
C PRO A 177 14.49 -5.85 17.58
N GLY A 178 14.20 -5.94 18.87
CA GLY A 178 13.78 -7.19 19.50
C GLY A 178 12.38 -7.62 19.04
N ARG A 179 12.07 -8.92 19.23
CA ARG A 179 10.78 -9.49 18.80
C ARG A 179 9.59 -8.71 19.37
N LEU A 180 9.63 -8.32 20.63
CA LEU A 180 8.51 -7.62 21.28
C LEU A 180 8.25 -6.25 20.64
N ASP A 181 9.30 -5.51 20.30
CA ASP A 181 9.18 -4.21 19.65
C ASP A 181 8.57 -4.37 18.25
N ARG A 182 9.00 -5.40 17.51
CA ARG A 182 8.47 -5.72 16.17
C ARG A 182 7.00 -6.14 16.22
N LEU A 183 6.62 -6.98 17.17
CA LEU A 183 5.22 -7.37 17.39
C LEU A 183 4.34 -6.15 17.73
N ALA A 184 4.85 -5.22 18.56
CA ALA A 184 4.14 -3.98 18.89
C ALA A 184 3.98 -3.05 17.68
N ALA A 185 4.97 -2.98 16.79
CA ALA A 185 4.86 -2.21 15.55
C ALA A 185 3.80 -2.79 14.60
N ILE A 186 3.77 -4.12 14.44
CA ILE A 186 2.74 -4.81 13.66
C ILE A 186 1.34 -4.55 14.24
N ASP A 187 1.17 -4.69 15.57
CA ASP A 187 -0.08 -4.40 16.28
C ASP A 187 -0.56 -2.97 16.03
N LYS A 188 0.35 -1.99 16.14
CA LYS A 188 0.06 -0.57 15.87
C LYS A 188 -0.47 -0.36 14.45
N GLY A 189 0.20 -0.93 13.44
CA GLY A 189 -0.22 -0.84 12.04
C GLY A 189 -1.58 -1.51 11.80
N TRP A 190 -1.76 -2.71 12.33
CA TRP A 190 -2.99 -3.49 12.20
C TRP A 190 -4.19 -2.75 12.80
N ASN A 191 -4.06 -2.24 14.03
CA ASN A 191 -5.11 -1.47 14.71
C ASN A 191 -5.44 -0.16 13.98
N LYS A 192 -4.44 0.52 13.41
CA LYS A 192 -4.66 1.71 12.58
C LYS A 192 -5.54 1.42 11.36
N ALA A 193 -5.33 0.28 10.69
CA ALA A 193 -6.18 -0.15 9.58
C ALA A 193 -7.60 -0.53 10.04
N GLN A 194 -7.72 -1.18 11.20
CA GLN A 194 -9.01 -1.54 11.80
C GLN A 194 -9.85 -0.30 12.09
N LEU A 195 -9.26 0.70 12.73
CA LEU A 195 -9.92 1.98 13.01
C LEU A 195 -10.39 2.70 11.74
N GLN A 196 -9.64 2.59 10.64
CA GLN A 196 -10.06 3.15 9.35
C GLN A 196 -11.28 2.41 8.78
N LYS A 197 -11.36 1.08 8.92
CA LYS A 197 -12.53 0.31 8.50
C LYS A 197 -13.78 0.70 9.31
N GLU A 198 -13.64 0.82 10.63
CA GLU A 198 -14.75 1.16 11.54
C GLU A 198 -15.26 2.59 11.36
N SER A 199 -14.36 3.55 11.08
CA SER A 199 -14.72 4.96 10.86
C SER A 199 -15.39 5.24 9.53
N GLY A 200 -15.58 4.24 8.65
CA GLY A 200 -16.23 4.38 7.35
C GLY A 200 -15.43 5.20 6.33
N LEU A 201 -14.17 5.56 6.63
CA LEU A 201 -13.27 6.27 5.71
C LEU A 201 -12.86 5.41 4.49
N GLY A 202 -13.38 4.19 4.39
CA GLY A 202 -13.16 3.27 3.27
C GLY A 202 -14.38 3.01 2.38
N THR A 203 -15.58 3.49 2.77
CA THR A 203 -16.82 3.30 2.00
C THR A 203 -17.60 4.59 1.92
N VAL A 204 -17.50 5.31 0.80
CA VAL A 204 -18.47 6.34 0.44
C VAL A 204 -19.78 5.61 0.12
N GLN A 205 -20.66 5.47 1.10
CA GLN A 205 -22.05 5.09 0.86
C GLN A 205 -22.73 6.26 0.15
N VAL A 206 -22.84 6.19 -1.17
CA VAL A 206 -23.76 7.05 -1.90
C VAL A 206 -25.17 6.60 -1.50
N LYS A 207 -25.77 7.28 -0.50
CA LYS A 207 -27.20 7.18 -0.27
C LYS A 207 -27.91 7.76 -1.49
N SER A 208 -28.48 6.93 -2.32
CA SER A 208 -29.46 7.36 -3.30
C SER A 208 -30.74 7.67 -2.54
N ASP A 209 -30.98 8.93 -2.22
CA ASP A 209 -32.29 9.40 -1.80
C ASP A 209 -33.23 9.35 -3.02
N THR A 210 -33.85 8.21 -3.21
CA THR A 210 -35.01 8.09 -4.11
C THR A 210 -36.27 8.19 -3.23
N ALA A 211 -36.73 9.40 -3.03
CA ALA A 211 -38.06 9.67 -2.55
C ALA A 211 -38.60 10.92 -3.26
N LEU A 212 -39.13 10.72 -4.45
CA LEU A 212 -40.12 11.62 -5.00
C LEU A 212 -41.36 10.77 -5.22
N THR A 213 -42.23 10.79 -4.22
CA THR A 213 -43.63 10.42 -4.36
C THR A 213 -44.45 11.70 -4.40
N ASN A 214 -45.24 11.80 -5.46
CA ASN A 214 -46.40 12.67 -5.72
C ASN A 214 -46.14 14.14 -6.07
#